data_1224cfad6d8d79b3a41910396fdcc2c3
#
_entry.id   1224cfad6d8d79b3a41910396fdcc2c3
#
_cell.length_a   1.000
_cell.length_b   1.000
_cell.length_c   1.000
_cell.angle_alpha   90.00
_cell.angle_beta   90.00
_cell.angle_gamma   90.00
#
_symmetry.space_group_name_H-M   'P 1'
#
loop_
_entity.id
_entity.type
_entity.pdbx_description
1 polymer ?
#
loop_
_entity_poly.entity_id
_entity_poly.type
_entity_poly.pdbx_seq_one_letter_code
_entity_poly.pdbx_strand_id
1 'polypeptide(L)'
;MKALLSKANMDKLTACGGIAYIKASFPFYYGYKLAEELCHAAKTDAKAKDKLNVPSCLMFHKVQDSFILSYKDIKERELELKPKDNSKDKAANNGQNTPATPKKTLCFGPYYLDEQVGYKTINDLERMVKELGKAENEGLKTGVRQWLSLMHENEEAAKQRLERLYNIRNNHALLEELTSAHKRTVIDSEGKEKEIEHYAAYDVLAYYTINNQQTND
;
A
#
# COMPACT_ATOMS: atom_id res chain seq x y z
N MET A 1 -15.00 35.10 -9.03
CA MET A 1 -14.24 34.46 -7.92
C MET A 1 -12.82 34.01 -8.32
N LYS A 2 -12.18 34.70 -9.29
CA LYS A 2 -10.80 34.41 -9.77
C LYS A 2 -9.72 35.32 -9.16
N ALA A 3 -10.05 36.19 -8.20
CA ALA A 3 -9.16 37.26 -7.75
C ALA A 3 -8.62 37.13 -6.32
N LEU A 4 -8.80 35.98 -5.65
CA LEU A 4 -8.46 35.90 -4.21
C LEU A 4 -7.10 35.24 -3.89
N LEU A 5 -6.43 34.63 -4.88
CA LEU A 5 -5.12 34.02 -4.65
C LEU A 5 -4.13 34.61 -5.65
N SER A 6 -3.07 35.20 -5.18
CA SER A 6 -1.91 35.56 -6.02
C SER A 6 -1.27 34.27 -6.55
N LYS A 7 -0.61 34.33 -7.73
CA LYS A 7 0.09 33.17 -8.32
C LYS A 7 1.06 32.53 -7.32
N ALA A 8 1.76 33.34 -6.55
CA ALA A 8 2.67 32.89 -5.47
C ALA A 8 1.98 32.13 -4.32
N ASN A 9 0.69 32.37 -4.09
CA ASN A 9 -0.08 31.63 -3.09
C ASN A 9 -0.71 30.36 -3.68
N MET A 10 -0.96 30.31 -4.98
CA MET A 10 -1.45 29.11 -5.67
C MET A 10 -0.38 28.02 -5.70
N ASP A 11 0.88 28.39 -5.87
CA ASP A 11 2.01 27.46 -5.88
C ASP A 11 2.27 26.79 -4.49
N LYS A 12 1.67 27.36 -3.43
CA LYS A 12 1.74 26.82 -2.05
C LYS A 12 0.53 25.96 -1.67
N LEU A 13 -0.47 25.89 -2.52
CA LEU A 13 -1.64 25.07 -2.25
C LEU A 13 -1.32 23.60 -2.48
N THR A 14 -1.53 22.80 -1.43
CA THR A 14 -1.37 21.35 -1.46
C THR A 14 -2.69 20.67 -1.12
N ALA A 15 -2.88 19.45 -1.60
CA ALA A 15 -4.10 18.69 -1.38
C ALA A 15 -3.78 17.24 -1.02
N CYS A 16 -4.53 16.70 -0.05
CA CYS A 16 -4.52 15.27 0.22
C CYS A 16 -5.88 14.70 -0.16
N GLY A 17 -5.88 13.53 -0.82
CA GLY A 17 -7.09 12.87 -1.29
C GLY A 17 -7.23 11.45 -0.75
N GLY A 18 -8.49 10.98 -0.66
CA GLY A 18 -8.82 9.58 -0.40
C GLY A 18 -9.82 9.09 -1.43
N ILE A 19 -9.57 7.92 -2.03
CA ILE A 19 -10.47 7.31 -3.02
C ILE A 19 -10.86 5.92 -2.56
N ALA A 20 -12.16 5.66 -2.40
CA ALA A 20 -12.71 4.34 -2.18
C ALA A 20 -13.32 3.82 -3.50
N TYR A 21 -12.79 2.73 -4.04
CA TYR A 21 -13.39 2.04 -5.17
C TYR A 21 -14.36 1.00 -4.65
N ILE A 22 -15.64 1.17 -4.97
CA ILE A 22 -16.73 0.33 -4.48
C ILE A 22 -17.51 -0.28 -5.66
N LYS A 23 -18.12 -1.44 -5.45
CA LYS A 23 -19.06 -2.03 -6.40
C LYS A 23 -20.34 -1.21 -6.44
N ALA A 24 -21.07 -1.20 -7.57
CA ALA A 24 -22.35 -0.48 -7.71
C ALA A 24 -23.41 -0.89 -6.67
N SER A 25 -23.38 -2.14 -6.21
CA SER A 25 -24.26 -2.66 -5.16
C SER A 25 -23.82 -2.33 -3.73
N PHE A 26 -22.62 -1.74 -3.55
CA PHE A 26 -22.14 -1.40 -2.21
C PHE A 26 -22.81 -0.11 -1.71
N PRO A 27 -23.26 -0.03 -0.45
CA PRO A 27 -23.92 1.16 0.04
C PRO A 27 -23.02 2.40 0.00
N PHE A 28 -23.43 3.42 -0.74
CA PHE A 28 -22.65 4.64 -1.00
C PHE A 28 -22.16 5.33 0.27
N TYR A 29 -22.98 5.38 1.32
CA TYR A 29 -22.61 6.01 2.58
C TYR A 29 -21.30 5.46 3.17
N TYR A 30 -21.14 4.14 3.14
CA TYR A 30 -19.92 3.52 3.67
C TYR A 30 -18.71 3.71 2.75
N GLY A 31 -18.94 3.77 1.43
CA GLY A 31 -17.89 4.13 0.48
C GLY A 31 -17.39 5.56 0.71
N TYR A 32 -18.31 6.50 0.93
CA TYR A 32 -17.97 7.89 1.28
C TYR A 32 -17.15 7.95 2.59
N LYS A 33 -17.63 7.28 3.64
CA LYS A 33 -16.93 7.24 4.93
C LYS A 33 -15.53 6.67 4.82
N LEU A 34 -15.36 5.59 4.06
CA LEU A 34 -14.05 5.01 3.79
C LEU A 34 -13.13 5.98 3.04
N ALA A 35 -13.63 6.70 2.03
CA ALA A 35 -12.85 7.72 1.31
C ALA A 35 -12.40 8.85 2.23
N GLU A 36 -13.24 9.26 3.17
CA GLU A 36 -12.92 10.27 4.20
C GLU A 36 -11.81 9.77 5.14
N GLU A 37 -11.89 8.52 5.61
CA GLU A 37 -10.87 7.89 6.45
C GLU A 37 -9.52 7.75 5.71
N LEU A 38 -9.54 7.38 4.41
CA LEU A 38 -8.35 7.32 3.55
C LEU A 38 -7.73 8.72 3.36
N CYS A 39 -8.55 9.74 3.13
CA CYS A 39 -8.07 11.12 3.03
C CYS A 39 -7.43 11.59 4.34
N HIS A 40 -8.03 11.25 5.47
CA HIS A 40 -7.46 11.55 6.79
C HIS A 40 -6.11 10.86 7.00
N ALA A 41 -5.99 9.59 6.63
CA ALA A 41 -4.74 8.82 6.72
C ALA A 41 -3.65 9.42 5.84
N ALA A 42 -3.97 9.78 4.58
CA ALA A 42 -3.07 10.47 3.66
C ALA A 42 -2.57 11.80 4.25
N LYS A 43 -3.47 12.61 4.78
CA LYS A 43 -3.16 13.90 5.39
C LYS A 43 -2.29 13.76 6.65
N THR A 44 -2.52 12.74 7.44
CA THR A 44 -1.72 12.45 8.65
C THR A 44 -0.29 12.08 8.28
N ASP A 45 -0.09 11.21 7.29
CA ASP A 45 1.22 10.83 6.78
C ASP A 45 1.98 12.05 6.20
N ALA A 46 1.31 12.84 5.34
CA ALA A 46 1.91 14.03 4.73
C ALA A 46 2.34 15.07 5.77
N LYS A 47 1.53 15.29 6.81
CA LYS A 47 1.87 16.20 7.92
C LYS A 47 3.00 15.67 8.80
N ALA A 48 3.14 14.37 8.94
CA ALA A 48 4.24 13.77 9.69
C ALA A 48 5.58 14.01 8.99
N LYS A 49 5.59 14.13 7.64
CA LYS A 49 6.78 14.43 6.86
C LYS A 49 7.23 15.90 7.00
N ASP A 50 6.33 16.80 6.69
CA ASP A 50 6.59 18.24 6.79
C ASP A 50 5.31 18.95 7.27
N LYS A 51 5.41 19.59 8.41
CA LYS A 51 4.29 20.35 9.01
C LYS A 51 4.09 21.72 8.37
N LEU A 52 5.14 22.28 7.78
CA LEU A 52 5.13 23.63 7.19
C LEU A 52 4.77 23.58 5.71
N ASN A 53 5.34 22.62 4.98
CA ASN A 53 5.11 22.42 3.55
C ASN A 53 4.54 21.01 3.31
N VAL A 54 3.30 20.82 3.74
CA VAL A 54 2.63 19.50 3.63
C VAL A 54 2.56 19.10 2.16
N PRO A 55 3.21 17.99 1.73
CA PRO A 55 3.20 17.58 0.34
C PRO A 55 1.83 17.03 -0.08
N SER A 56 1.48 17.21 -1.36
CA SER A 56 0.24 16.66 -1.93
C SER A 56 0.34 15.15 -2.10
N CYS A 57 -0.67 14.42 -1.64
CA CYS A 57 -0.69 12.97 -1.74
C CYS A 57 -2.10 12.40 -1.89
N LEU A 58 -2.16 11.16 -2.34
CA LEU A 58 -3.38 10.40 -2.57
C LEU A 58 -3.28 9.04 -1.90
N MET A 59 -4.35 8.62 -1.25
CA MET A 59 -4.53 7.26 -0.75
C MET A 59 -5.79 6.65 -1.36
N PHE A 60 -5.75 5.37 -1.72
CA PHE A 60 -6.89 4.69 -2.26
C PHE A 60 -7.02 3.27 -1.68
N HIS A 61 -8.26 2.74 -1.75
CA HIS A 61 -8.53 1.35 -1.43
C HIS A 61 -9.66 0.82 -2.32
N LYS A 62 -9.52 -0.41 -2.80
CA LYS A 62 -10.57 -1.13 -3.53
C LYS A 62 -11.26 -2.10 -2.58
N VAL A 63 -12.54 -1.85 -2.29
CA VAL A 63 -13.37 -2.74 -1.48
C VAL A 63 -13.60 -4.04 -2.24
N GLN A 64 -13.10 -5.15 -1.70
CA GLN A 64 -13.24 -6.48 -2.29
C GLN A 64 -14.38 -7.27 -1.64
N ASP A 65 -14.58 -7.07 -0.36
CA ASP A 65 -15.59 -7.75 0.45
C ASP A 65 -16.92 -7.01 0.51
N SER A 66 -17.97 -7.74 0.92
CA SER A 66 -19.28 -7.17 1.21
C SER A 66 -19.40 -6.65 2.66
N PHE A 67 -18.36 -6.85 3.47
CA PHE A 67 -18.34 -6.38 4.85
C PHE A 67 -18.06 -4.88 4.90
N ILE A 68 -18.79 -4.21 5.79
CA ILE A 68 -18.61 -2.80 6.07
C ILE A 68 -17.53 -2.70 7.16
N LEU A 69 -16.35 -2.30 6.76
CA LEU A 69 -15.20 -2.15 7.65
C LEU A 69 -14.71 -0.70 7.63
N SER A 70 -14.19 -0.22 8.76
CA SER A 70 -13.42 1.01 8.79
C SER A 70 -12.06 0.79 8.11
N TYR A 71 -11.41 1.86 7.68
CA TYR A 71 -10.05 1.74 7.11
C TYR A 71 -9.07 1.11 8.10
N LYS A 72 -9.24 1.36 9.40
CA LYS A 72 -8.43 0.73 10.44
C LYS A 72 -8.63 -0.80 10.44
N ASP A 73 -9.86 -1.28 10.38
CA ASP A 73 -10.17 -2.71 10.36
C ASP A 73 -9.63 -3.37 9.09
N ILE A 74 -9.77 -2.72 7.93
CA ILE A 74 -9.21 -3.17 6.66
C ILE A 74 -7.69 -3.31 6.79
N LYS A 75 -7.03 -2.28 7.32
CA LYS A 75 -5.59 -2.29 7.50
C LYS A 75 -5.13 -3.45 8.37
N GLU A 76 -5.77 -3.66 9.51
CA GLU A 76 -5.40 -4.72 10.48
C GLU A 76 -5.72 -6.13 9.98
N ARG A 77 -6.75 -6.31 9.16
CA ARG A 77 -7.22 -7.62 8.70
C ARG A 77 -6.68 -8.05 7.36
N GLU A 78 -6.57 -7.12 6.42
CA GLU A 78 -6.24 -7.42 5.02
C GLU A 78 -4.85 -6.97 4.62
N LEU A 79 -4.35 -5.87 5.18
CA LEU A 79 -3.14 -5.23 4.71
C LEU A 79 -1.92 -5.46 5.62
N GLU A 80 -2.13 -5.65 6.91
CA GLU A 80 -1.04 -5.89 7.86
C GLU A 80 -0.78 -7.38 8.05
N LEU A 81 0.49 -7.77 7.87
CA LEU A 81 0.91 -9.15 8.13
C LEU A 81 1.16 -9.31 9.64
N LYS A 82 0.42 -10.21 10.26
CA LYS A 82 0.60 -10.54 11.67
C LYS A 82 1.85 -11.39 11.84
N PRO A 83 2.78 -11.05 12.76
CA PRO A 83 3.85 -11.95 13.11
C PRO A 83 3.24 -13.28 13.58
N LYS A 84 3.66 -14.40 13.00
CA LYS A 84 3.24 -15.70 13.52
C LYS A 84 3.89 -15.88 14.89
N ASP A 85 3.06 -16.04 15.91
CA ASP A 85 3.50 -16.50 17.23
C ASP A 85 3.98 -17.96 17.06
N ASN A 86 5.28 -18.13 16.87
CA ASN A 86 5.93 -19.43 16.99
C ASN A 86 6.02 -19.79 18.49
N SER A 87 4.83 -19.91 19.12
CA SER A 87 4.70 -20.23 20.54
C SER A 87 5.14 -21.65 20.91
N LYS A 88 5.58 -22.46 19.94
CA LYS A 88 6.11 -23.82 20.23
C LYS A 88 7.59 -23.84 20.58
N ASP A 89 8.36 -22.79 20.29
CA ASP A 89 9.81 -22.78 20.55
C ASP A 89 10.23 -21.91 21.76
N LYS A 90 9.27 -21.32 22.50
CA LYS A 90 9.57 -20.46 23.65
C LYS A 90 9.91 -21.20 24.95
N ALA A 91 10.02 -22.53 24.94
CA ALA A 91 10.36 -23.29 26.15
C ALA A 91 11.86 -23.38 26.47
N ALA A 92 12.76 -22.81 25.68
CA ALA A 92 14.18 -23.08 25.81
C ALA A 92 15.14 -21.88 25.75
N ASN A 93 14.70 -20.61 25.73
CA ASN A 93 15.68 -19.51 25.72
C ASN A 93 15.35 -18.40 26.72
N ASN A 94 16.11 -18.38 27.79
CA ASN A 94 16.24 -17.28 28.75
C ASN A 94 16.68 -15.97 28.07
N GLY A 95 15.84 -14.92 28.18
CA GLY A 95 16.34 -13.56 28.45
C GLY A 95 17.15 -12.83 27.39
N GLN A 96 17.08 -13.18 26.07
CA GLN A 96 17.68 -12.34 25.05
C GLN A 96 16.59 -11.52 24.35
N ASN A 97 16.72 -10.17 24.40
CA ASN A 97 15.95 -9.23 23.60
C ASN A 97 16.14 -9.53 22.11
N THR A 98 15.31 -10.40 21.55
CA THR A 98 15.23 -10.57 20.10
C THR A 98 14.73 -9.25 19.53
N PRO A 99 15.41 -8.63 18.55
CA PRO A 99 14.93 -7.41 17.91
C PRO A 99 13.53 -7.68 17.37
N ALA A 100 12.57 -6.82 17.70
CA ALA A 100 11.18 -6.95 17.25
C ALA A 100 11.17 -7.04 15.72
N THR A 101 10.60 -8.11 15.18
CA THR A 101 10.45 -8.28 13.73
C THR A 101 9.68 -7.08 13.16
N PRO A 102 10.20 -6.40 12.14
CA PRO A 102 9.53 -5.22 11.58
C PRO A 102 8.10 -5.57 11.15
N LYS A 103 7.16 -4.69 11.46
CA LYS A 103 5.78 -4.85 11.01
C LYS A 103 5.73 -4.74 9.49
N LYS A 104 5.02 -5.64 8.83
CA LYS A 104 4.89 -5.67 7.37
C LYS A 104 3.49 -5.26 6.97
N THR A 105 3.36 -4.41 5.94
CA THR A 105 2.08 -4.04 5.35
C THR A 105 2.10 -4.18 3.83
N LEU A 106 1.05 -4.75 3.28
CA LEU A 106 0.88 -4.95 1.84
C LEU A 106 0.43 -3.68 1.11
N CYS A 107 0.06 -2.63 1.85
CA CYS A 107 -0.30 -1.33 1.30
C CYS A 107 0.94 -0.44 1.23
N PHE A 108 1.19 0.14 0.04
CA PHE A 108 2.29 1.08 -0.15
C PHE A 108 1.87 2.53 0.14
N GLY A 109 0.61 2.91 -0.19
CA GLY A 109 0.12 4.27 -0.02
C GLY A 109 0.51 4.96 1.30
N PRO A 110 0.49 6.29 1.35
CA PRO A 110 0.05 7.21 0.31
C PRO A 110 1.04 7.36 -0.85
N TYR A 111 0.50 7.73 -2.03
CA TYR A 111 1.26 8.09 -3.23
C TYR A 111 1.33 9.60 -3.34
N TYR A 112 2.50 10.15 -3.61
CA TYR A 112 2.73 11.59 -3.67
C TYR A 112 2.69 12.11 -5.10
N LEU A 113 2.36 13.39 -5.28
CA LEU A 113 2.47 14.05 -6.58
C LEU A 113 3.93 14.27 -6.96
N ASP A 114 4.72 14.74 -5.99
CA ASP A 114 6.15 15.01 -6.16
C ASP A 114 6.98 13.93 -5.46
N GLU A 115 8.22 13.77 -5.89
CA GLU A 115 9.14 12.80 -5.31
C GLU A 115 9.37 13.04 -3.81
N GLN A 116 9.20 12.00 -3.03
CA GLN A 116 9.43 11.99 -1.59
C GLN A 116 10.29 10.78 -1.21
N VAL A 117 11.30 10.99 -0.36
CA VAL A 117 12.20 9.91 0.07
C VAL A 117 11.40 8.79 0.75
N GLY A 118 11.61 7.57 0.27
CA GLY A 118 10.95 6.36 0.79
C GLY A 118 9.50 6.17 0.35
N TYR A 119 9.01 6.99 -0.59
CA TYR A 119 7.65 6.91 -1.12
C TYR A 119 7.65 6.85 -2.64
N LYS A 120 6.57 6.31 -3.20
CA LYS A 120 6.33 6.31 -4.65
C LYS A 120 5.39 7.44 -5.02
N THR A 121 5.56 7.92 -6.25
CA THR A 121 4.66 8.91 -6.83
C THR A 121 3.43 8.25 -7.48
N ILE A 122 2.43 9.05 -7.80
CA ILE A 122 1.27 8.60 -8.60
C ILE A 122 1.75 8.14 -9.98
N ASN A 123 2.73 8.82 -10.56
CA ASN A 123 3.33 8.42 -11.85
C ASN A 123 4.02 7.05 -11.77
N ASP A 124 4.67 6.73 -10.65
CA ASP A 124 5.27 5.40 -10.43
C ASP A 124 4.18 4.32 -10.38
N LEU A 125 3.08 4.59 -9.67
CA LEU A 125 1.95 3.66 -9.63
C LEU A 125 1.38 3.41 -11.02
N GLU A 126 1.12 4.47 -11.79
CA GLU A 126 0.61 4.36 -13.16
C GLU A 126 1.57 3.61 -14.08
N ARG A 127 2.86 3.87 -13.97
CA ARG A 127 3.89 3.19 -14.73
C ARG A 127 3.90 1.69 -14.44
N MET A 128 3.90 1.31 -13.15
CA MET A 128 3.85 -0.09 -12.73
C MET A 128 2.58 -0.80 -13.23
N VAL A 129 1.43 -0.13 -13.19
CA VAL A 129 0.15 -0.68 -13.68
C VAL A 129 0.17 -0.87 -15.20
N LYS A 130 0.68 0.10 -15.96
CA LYS A 130 0.84 0.00 -17.41
C LYS A 130 1.80 -1.13 -17.78
N GLU A 131 2.91 -1.25 -17.08
CA GLU A 131 3.90 -2.31 -17.31
C GLU A 131 3.28 -3.70 -17.00
N LEU A 132 2.58 -3.83 -15.87
CA LEU A 132 1.88 -5.05 -15.51
C LEU A 132 0.78 -5.43 -16.52
N GLY A 133 0.22 -4.46 -17.21
CA GLY A 133 -0.82 -4.64 -18.24
C GLY A 133 -0.33 -5.25 -19.54
N LYS A 134 0.97 -5.25 -19.82
CA LYS A 134 1.53 -5.82 -21.03
C LYS A 134 1.29 -7.33 -21.12
N ALA A 135 1.03 -7.83 -22.33
CA ALA A 135 0.75 -9.25 -22.57
C ALA A 135 1.85 -10.19 -22.05
N GLU A 136 3.11 -9.77 -22.17
CA GLU A 136 4.27 -10.52 -21.68
C GLU A 136 4.27 -10.73 -20.15
N ASN A 137 3.55 -9.89 -19.39
CA ASN A 137 3.46 -9.90 -17.94
C ASN A 137 2.17 -10.60 -17.41
N GLU A 138 1.37 -11.23 -18.25
CA GLU A 138 0.10 -11.84 -17.82
C GLU A 138 0.30 -12.91 -16.74
N GLY A 139 1.28 -13.79 -16.93
CA GLY A 139 1.59 -14.83 -15.91
C GLY A 139 2.22 -14.24 -14.64
N LEU A 140 2.78 -13.02 -14.68
CA LEU A 140 3.30 -12.33 -13.51
C LEU A 140 2.18 -11.92 -12.57
N LYS A 141 1.04 -11.44 -13.10
CA LYS A 141 -0.15 -11.05 -12.32
C LYS A 141 -0.64 -12.19 -11.42
N THR A 142 -0.77 -13.37 -11.97
CA THR A 142 -1.19 -14.57 -11.22
C THR A 142 -0.14 -14.97 -10.20
N GLY A 143 1.14 -14.91 -10.57
CA GLY A 143 2.25 -15.24 -9.67
C GLY A 143 2.33 -14.33 -8.46
N VAL A 144 2.19 -13.02 -8.67
CA VAL A 144 2.22 -12.00 -7.59
C VAL A 144 0.99 -12.11 -6.69
N ARG A 145 -0.21 -12.40 -7.23
CA ARG A 145 -1.40 -12.68 -6.39
C ARG A 145 -1.18 -13.87 -5.47
N GLN A 146 -0.63 -14.96 -5.99
CA GLN A 146 -0.32 -16.13 -5.18
C GLN A 146 0.74 -15.84 -4.12
N TRP A 147 1.76 -15.05 -4.46
CA TRP A 147 2.75 -14.60 -3.49
C TRP A 147 2.12 -13.78 -2.37
N LEU A 148 1.23 -12.81 -2.68
CA LEU A 148 0.50 -12.03 -1.67
C LEU A 148 -0.33 -12.92 -0.73
N SER A 149 -1.04 -13.91 -1.27
CA SER A 149 -1.80 -14.88 -0.45
C SER A 149 -0.88 -15.64 0.52
N LEU A 150 0.26 -16.13 0.00
CA LEU A 150 1.24 -16.84 0.81
C LEU A 150 1.90 -15.97 1.88
N MET A 151 2.05 -14.67 1.65
CA MET A 151 2.57 -13.74 2.66
C MET A 151 1.71 -13.73 3.94
N HIS A 152 0.38 -13.93 3.82
CA HIS A 152 -0.51 -14.08 4.98
C HIS A 152 -0.43 -15.46 5.62
N GLU A 153 -0.20 -16.51 4.82
CA GLU A 153 -0.31 -17.89 5.27
C GLU A 153 1.02 -18.46 5.74
N ASN A 154 2.08 -18.29 4.94
CA ASN A 154 3.38 -18.88 5.18
C ASN A 154 4.50 -18.10 4.51
N GLU A 155 5.30 -17.40 5.30
CA GLU A 155 6.40 -16.55 4.81
C GLU A 155 7.47 -17.37 4.04
N GLU A 156 7.76 -18.58 4.47
CA GLU A 156 8.73 -19.44 3.78
C GLU A 156 8.22 -19.87 2.40
N ALA A 157 6.95 -20.26 2.32
CA ALA A 157 6.32 -20.59 1.04
C ALA A 157 6.24 -19.34 0.13
N ALA A 158 6.04 -18.15 0.70
CA ALA A 158 6.07 -16.90 -0.05
C ALA A 158 7.46 -16.64 -0.64
N LYS A 159 8.54 -16.86 0.10
CA LYS A 159 9.92 -16.74 -0.38
C LYS A 159 10.20 -17.70 -1.53
N GLN A 160 9.88 -18.98 -1.36
CA GLN A 160 10.05 -20.00 -2.41
C GLN A 160 9.23 -19.66 -3.67
N ARG A 161 8.01 -19.12 -3.49
CA ARG A 161 7.19 -18.67 -4.61
C ARG A 161 7.84 -17.52 -5.35
N LEU A 162 8.41 -16.56 -4.62
CA LEU A 162 9.09 -15.41 -5.19
C LEU A 162 10.35 -15.83 -5.97
N GLU A 163 11.19 -16.69 -5.41
CA GLU A 163 12.37 -17.27 -6.09
C GLU A 163 11.96 -17.95 -7.39
N ARG A 164 10.88 -18.75 -7.37
CA ARG A 164 10.37 -19.38 -8.58
C ARG A 164 9.90 -18.36 -9.62
N LEU A 165 9.29 -17.25 -9.21
CA LEU A 165 8.89 -16.17 -10.13
C LEU A 165 10.10 -15.53 -10.78
N TYR A 166 11.16 -15.26 -10.04
CA TYR A 166 12.43 -14.73 -10.58
C TYR A 166 13.05 -15.69 -11.60
N ASN A 167 12.98 -17.01 -11.37
CA ASN A 167 13.55 -18.00 -12.28
C ASN A 167 12.73 -18.19 -13.58
N ILE A 168 11.43 -17.94 -13.56
CA ILE A 168 10.54 -18.21 -14.70
C ILE A 168 10.23 -16.94 -15.52
N ARG A 169 10.32 -15.76 -14.93
CA ARG A 169 9.90 -14.51 -15.54
C ARG A 169 11.08 -13.63 -15.95
N ASN A 170 10.96 -13.00 -17.12
CA ASN A 170 12.02 -12.16 -17.67
C ASN A 170 11.98 -10.73 -17.14
N ASN A 171 10.82 -10.25 -16.64
CA ASN A 171 10.69 -8.88 -16.15
C ASN A 171 11.03 -8.79 -14.66
N HIS A 172 12.32 -8.98 -14.36
CA HIS A 172 12.85 -8.93 -12.99
C HIS A 172 12.69 -7.54 -12.36
N ALA A 173 12.87 -6.48 -13.15
CA ALA A 173 12.76 -5.11 -12.65
C ALA A 173 11.35 -4.80 -12.09
N LEU A 174 10.30 -5.16 -12.83
CA LEU A 174 8.93 -4.99 -12.35
C LEU A 174 8.65 -5.89 -11.13
N LEU A 175 9.09 -7.15 -11.17
CA LEU A 175 8.90 -8.07 -10.06
C LEU A 175 9.57 -7.56 -8.79
N GLU A 176 10.81 -7.09 -8.88
CA GLU A 176 11.52 -6.47 -7.76
C GLU A 176 10.79 -5.25 -7.24
N GLU A 177 10.35 -4.36 -8.12
CA GLU A 177 9.63 -3.14 -7.74
C GLU A 177 8.30 -3.43 -7.02
N LEU A 178 7.60 -4.51 -7.37
CA LEU A 178 6.37 -4.95 -6.74
C LEU A 178 6.58 -5.62 -5.38
N THR A 179 7.65 -6.41 -5.23
CA THR A 179 7.84 -7.33 -4.11
C THR A 179 8.94 -6.94 -3.14
N SER A 180 9.74 -5.90 -3.46
CA SER A 180 10.74 -5.37 -2.53
C SER A 180 10.08 -4.64 -1.36
N ALA A 181 10.62 -4.89 -0.17
CA ALA A 181 10.23 -4.19 1.04
C ALA A 181 10.78 -2.76 1.06
N HIS A 182 9.91 -1.79 1.19
CA HIS A 182 10.27 -0.39 1.41
C HIS A 182 10.09 -0.05 2.88
N LYS A 183 11.18 0.24 3.57
CA LYS A 183 11.18 0.54 4.99
C LYS A 183 10.83 1.99 5.25
N ARG A 184 9.87 2.22 6.14
CA ARG A 184 9.49 3.55 6.63
C ARG A 184 9.50 3.57 8.15
N THR A 185 10.06 4.63 8.71
CA THR A 185 10.01 4.88 10.15
C THR A 185 8.73 5.65 10.48
N VAL A 186 7.95 5.12 11.39
CA VAL A 186 6.71 5.73 11.89
C VAL A 186 6.85 5.92 13.40
N ILE A 187 6.45 7.09 13.89
CA ILE A 187 6.39 7.35 15.34
C ILE A 187 5.04 6.86 15.85
N ASP A 188 5.04 5.95 16.81
CA ASP A 188 3.80 5.45 17.41
C ASP A 188 3.21 6.45 18.42
N SER A 189 2.05 6.09 18.99
CA SER A 189 1.35 6.91 19.99
C SER A 189 2.14 7.13 21.28
N GLU A 190 3.17 6.32 21.54
CA GLU A 190 4.07 6.41 22.68
C GLU A 190 5.35 7.19 22.37
N GLY A 191 5.49 7.74 21.15
CA GLY A 191 6.66 8.48 20.70
C GLY A 191 7.85 7.59 20.31
N LYS A 192 7.66 6.27 20.18
CA LYS A 192 8.71 5.35 19.77
C LYS A 192 8.76 5.20 18.27
N GLU A 193 9.96 5.21 17.72
CA GLU A 193 10.17 4.91 16.31
C GLU A 193 9.96 3.41 16.05
N LYS A 194 9.12 3.10 15.06
CA LYS A 194 8.88 1.75 14.55
C LYS A 194 9.17 1.71 13.07
N GLU A 195 9.94 0.72 12.65
CA GLU A 195 10.15 0.44 11.24
C GLU A 195 9.01 -0.45 10.71
N ILE A 196 8.42 -0.03 9.59
CA ILE A 196 7.37 -0.76 8.89
C ILE A 196 7.84 -1.02 7.46
N GLU A 197 7.72 -2.27 7.01
CA GLU A 197 7.97 -2.68 5.63
C GLU A 197 6.68 -2.56 4.79
N HIS A 198 6.76 -1.83 3.69
CA HIS A 198 5.66 -1.59 2.75
C HIS A 198 5.93 -2.27 1.40
N TYR A 199 4.91 -2.88 0.81
CA TYR A 199 4.97 -3.56 -0.48
C TYR A 199 3.99 -2.94 -1.47
N ALA A 200 4.41 -2.76 -2.74
CA ALA A 200 3.57 -2.11 -3.76
C ALA A 200 2.61 -3.08 -4.47
N ALA A 201 2.87 -4.38 -4.39
CA ALA A 201 2.16 -5.39 -5.17
C ALA A 201 0.63 -5.36 -5.03
N TYR A 202 0.12 -5.18 -3.81
CA TYR A 202 -1.31 -5.14 -3.55
C TYR A 202 -1.98 -3.95 -4.24
N ASP A 203 -1.42 -2.76 -4.06
CA ASP A 203 -1.98 -1.52 -4.63
C ASP A 203 -1.95 -1.56 -6.15
N VAL A 204 -0.85 -2.01 -6.75
CA VAL A 204 -0.70 -2.12 -8.20
C VAL A 204 -1.70 -3.11 -8.79
N LEU A 205 -1.90 -4.27 -8.18
CA LEU A 205 -2.89 -5.25 -8.62
C LEU A 205 -4.32 -4.74 -8.44
N ALA A 206 -4.62 -4.04 -7.34
CA ALA A 206 -5.92 -3.44 -7.10
C ALA A 206 -6.23 -2.39 -8.18
N TYR A 207 -5.31 -1.47 -8.45
CA TYR A 207 -5.48 -0.42 -9.44
C TYR A 207 -5.54 -0.97 -10.87
N TYR A 208 -4.72 -1.98 -11.19
CA TYR A 208 -4.81 -2.69 -12.48
C TYR A 208 -6.20 -3.27 -12.74
N THR A 209 -6.81 -3.90 -11.72
CA THR A 209 -8.16 -4.48 -11.88
C THR A 209 -9.25 -3.43 -12.01
N ILE A 210 -9.07 -2.22 -11.47
CA ILE A 210 -10.00 -1.09 -11.65
C ILE A 210 -9.95 -0.60 -13.09
N ASN A 211 -8.75 -0.34 -13.63
CA ASN A 211 -8.58 0.20 -14.98
C ASN A 211 -9.12 -0.75 -16.05
N ASN A 212 -8.93 -2.07 -15.88
CA ASN A 212 -9.42 -3.05 -16.87
C ASN A 212 -10.93 -3.32 -16.80
N GLN A 213 -11.59 -2.99 -15.69
CA GLN A 213 -13.05 -3.06 -15.61
C GLN A 213 -13.72 -1.91 -16.38
N GLN A 214 -13.07 -0.74 -16.46
CA GLN A 214 -13.59 0.43 -17.19
C GLN A 214 -13.46 0.31 -18.72
N THR A 215 -12.62 -0.59 -19.24
CA THR A 215 -12.43 -0.77 -20.69
C THR A 215 -13.34 -1.84 -21.28
N ASN A 216 -14.12 -2.55 -20.47
CA ASN A 216 -15.04 -3.62 -20.91
C ASN A 216 -16.53 -3.25 -20.77
N ASP A 217 -16.83 -2.04 -20.33
CA ASP A 217 -18.16 -1.42 -20.33
C ASP A 217 -18.26 -0.34 -21.43
#